data_69b27b1272bd3d6a21a9a61f297906ed
#
_entry.id   69b27b1272bd3d6a21a9a61f297906ed
#
_cell.length_a   1.000
_cell.length_b   1.000
_cell.length_c   1.000
_cell.angle_alpha   90.00
_cell.angle_beta   90.00
_cell.angle_gamma   90.00
#
_symmetry.space_group_name_H-M   'P 1'
#
loop_
_entity.id
_entity.type
_entity.pdbx_description
1 polymer ?
#
loop_
_entity_poly.entity_id
_entity_poly.type
_entity_poly.pdbx_seq_one_letter_code
_entity_poly.pdbx_strand_id
1 'polypeptide(L)'
;MMHRYGFRSVAAGVVLALLTALVAVRPAEARSTAALDTWAAVAYSQKTGRYGYGNNYFSKAEAQKRALAECKADDAKVVGTVGNGWVALALGDDKTAYGYCLAATAFQARSIALAECRKRTKNCAIVVCVLWP
;
A
#
# COMPACT_ATOMS: atom_id res chain seq x y z
N MET A 1 -66.71 -34.28 61.99
CA MET A 1 -66.73 -35.32 60.92
C MET A 1 -66.24 -34.69 59.67
N MET A 2 -65.20 -35.24 59.18
CA MET A 2 -64.32 -34.84 58.11
C MET A 2 -64.95 -34.85 56.76
N HIS A 3 -64.76 -33.81 55.97
CA HIS A 3 -64.88 -33.93 54.52
C HIS A 3 -63.66 -33.26 53.86
N ARG A 4 -62.84 -34.15 53.34
CA ARG A 4 -61.67 -33.83 52.55
C ARG A 4 -62.14 -33.53 51.13
N TYR A 5 -61.96 -32.35 50.67
CA TYR A 5 -62.02 -32.03 49.26
C TYR A 5 -60.60 -31.88 48.71
N GLY A 6 -60.24 -32.92 47.94
CA GLY A 6 -59.02 -32.88 47.19
C GLY A 6 -59.16 -31.96 45.97
N PHE A 7 -58.41 -30.91 45.95
CA PHE A 7 -58.31 -30.03 44.81
C PHE A 7 -57.22 -30.59 43.89
N ARG A 8 -57.64 -31.18 42.76
CA ARG A 8 -56.71 -31.56 41.69
C ARG A 8 -56.47 -30.32 40.83
N SER A 9 -55.34 -29.66 41.08
CA SER A 9 -54.85 -28.62 40.17
C SER A 9 -54.26 -29.30 38.92
N VAL A 10 -54.94 -29.12 37.82
CA VAL A 10 -54.40 -29.44 36.50
C VAL A 10 -53.60 -28.25 36.08
N ALA A 11 -52.30 -28.31 36.27
CA ALA A 11 -51.38 -27.34 35.70
C ALA A 11 -51.25 -27.62 34.21
N ALA A 12 -51.93 -26.82 33.42
CA ALA A 12 -51.67 -26.75 31.96
C ALA A 12 -50.35 -26.03 31.76
N GLY A 13 -49.29 -26.80 31.56
CA GLY A 13 -48.01 -26.26 31.16
C GLY A 13 -48.06 -25.77 29.72
N VAL A 14 -48.16 -24.46 29.56
CA VAL A 14 -47.90 -23.80 28.28
C VAL A 14 -46.39 -23.78 28.06
N VAL A 15 -45.90 -24.76 27.30
CA VAL A 15 -44.51 -24.73 26.82
C VAL A 15 -44.45 -23.70 25.69
N LEU A 16 -44.04 -22.49 26.05
CA LEU A 16 -43.74 -21.46 25.07
C LEU A 16 -42.38 -21.81 24.45
N ALA A 17 -42.40 -22.50 23.32
CA ALA A 17 -41.18 -22.74 22.53
C ALA A 17 -40.74 -21.42 21.91
N LEU A 18 -39.81 -20.75 22.57
CA LEU A 18 -39.06 -19.65 22.01
C LEU A 18 -38.11 -20.20 20.92
N LEU A 19 -38.61 -20.21 19.70
CA LEU A 19 -37.76 -20.36 18.52
C LEU A 19 -36.85 -19.13 18.43
N THR A 20 -35.70 -19.17 19.08
CA THR A 20 -34.62 -18.23 18.80
C THR A 20 -34.06 -18.56 17.44
N ALA A 21 -34.52 -17.84 16.42
CA ALA A 21 -33.86 -17.85 15.12
C ALA A 21 -32.45 -17.29 15.33
N LEU A 22 -31.45 -18.18 15.39
CA LEU A 22 -30.06 -17.80 15.21
C LEU A 22 -29.92 -17.24 13.81
N VAL A 23 -30.02 -15.93 13.68
CA VAL A 23 -29.54 -15.24 12.50
C VAL A 23 -28.04 -15.41 12.50
N ALA A 24 -27.56 -16.40 11.78
CA ALA A 24 -26.15 -16.53 11.48
C ALA A 24 -25.76 -15.29 10.65
N VAL A 25 -25.25 -14.27 11.34
CA VAL A 25 -24.56 -13.17 10.69
C VAL A 25 -23.33 -13.80 10.04
N ARG A 26 -23.44 -14.11 8.76
CA ARG A 26 -22.27 -14.46 7.96
C ARG A 26 -21.39 -13.23 7.98
N PRO A 27 -20.12 -13.33 8.44
CA PRO A 27 -19.19 -12.25 8.22
C PRO A 27 -19.19 -12.00 6.71
N ALA A 28 -19.47 -10.78 6.31
CA ALA A 28 -19.30 -10.38 4.93
C ALA A 28 -17.87 -10.78 4.59
N GLU A 29 -17.71 -11.78 3.73
CA GLU A 29 -16.42 -12.08 3.15
C GLU A 29 -15.99 -10.77 2.52
N ALA A 30 -15.02 -10.11 3.15
CA ALA A 30 -14.32 -9.02 2.54
C ALA A 30 -13.80 -9.61 1.24
N ARG A 31 -14.49 -9.31 0.13
CA ARG A 31 -13.94 -9.54 -1.18
C ARG A 31 -12.65 -8.73 -1.16
N SER A 32 -11.56 -9.41 -0.94
CA SER A 32 -10.25 -8.95 -1.33
C SER A 32 -10.39 -8.72 -2.83
N THR A 33 -10.75 -7.51 -3.21
CA THR A 33 -10.39 -7.02 -4.52
C THR A 33 -8.88 -7.10 -4.47
N ALA A 34 -8.31 -8.15 -5.05
CA ALA A 34 -6.88 -8.23 -5.28
C ALA A 34 -6.56 -6.95 -6.03
N ALA A 35 -6.06 -5.95 -5.32
CA ALA A 35 -5.54 -4.74 -5.94
C ALA A 35 -4.50 -5.26 -6.90
N LEU A 36 -4.70 -5.01 -8.20
CA LEU A 36 -3.76 -5.42 -9.22
C LEU A 36 -2.42 -4.83 -8.82
N ASP A 37 -1.46 -5.69 -8.53
CA ASP A 37 -0.11 -5.25 -8.17
C ASP A 37 0.44 -4.43 -9.32
N THR A 38 0.64 -3.15 -9.12
CA THR A 38 1.31 -2.32 -10.10
C THR A 38 2.67 -1.87 -9.57
N TRP A 39 3.54 -1.51 -10.47
CA TRP A 39 4.93 -1.22 -10.21
C TRP A 39 5.30 0.18 -10.65
N ALA A 40 6.14 0.81 -9.86
CA ALA A 40 6.81 2.04 -10.22
C ALA A 40 8.33 1.84 -10.16
N ALA A 41 9.05 2.51 -11.05
CA ALA A 41 10.50 2.48 -11.09
C ALA A 41 11.05 3.88 -11.41
N VAL A 42 12.25 4.15 -10.93
CA VAL A 42 13.01 5.37 -11.23
C VAL A 42 14.38 4.98 -11.73
N ALA A 43 14.81 5.61 -12.81
CA ALA A 43 16.15 5.50 -13.38
C ALA A 43 16.87 6.85 -13.30
N TYR A 44 18.18 6.80 -13.18
CA TYR A 44 19.04 7.97 -13.07
C TYR A 44 20.36 7.78 -13.81
N SER A 45 20.84 8.85 -14.45
CA SER A 45 22.15 8.93 -15.08
C SER A 45 23.06 9.87 -14.27
N GLN A 46 24.13 9.33 -13.72
CA GLN A 46 25.11 10.12 -12.98
C GLN A 46 25.93 11.02 -13.91
N LYS A 47 26.15 10.64 -15.16
CA LYS A 47 26.92 11.47 -16.11
C LYS A 47 26.18 12.72 -16.53
N THR A 48 24.89 12.58 -16.80
CA THR A 48 24.09 13.68 -17.35
C THR A 48 23.22 14.39 -16.33
N GLY A 49 22.96 13.77 -15.16
CA GLY A 49 21.98 14.21 -14.18
C GLY A 49 20.53 14.01 -14.63
N ARG A 50 20.30 13.29 -15.73
CA ARG A 50 18.95 12.99 -16.22
C ARG A 50 18.33 11.89 -15.41
N TYR A 51 17.03 11.94 -15.30
CA TYR A 51 16.24 10.90 -14.65
C TYR A 51 15.02 10.57 -15.49
N GLY A 52 14.45 9.43 -15.22
CA GLY A 52 13.21 8.96 -15.82
C GLY A 52 12.45 8.10 -14.84
N TYR A 53 11.17 7.97 -15.05
CA TYR A 53 10.33 7.11 -14.22
C TYR A 53 9.27 6.39 -15.05
N GLY A 54 8.83 5.26 -14.53
CA GLY A 54 7.68 4.52 -15.00
C GLY A 54 6.80 4.18 -13.81
N ASN A 55 5.52 4.45 -13.88
CA ASN A 55 4.57 4.14 -12.83
C ASN A 55 3.30 3.52 -13.41
N ASN A 56 2.55 2.83 -12.57
CA ASN A 56 1.28 2.20 -12.96
C ASN A 56 1.43 1.06 -13.99
N TYR A 57 2.51 0.31 -13.92
CA TYR A 57 2.75 -0.87 -14.75
C TYR A 57 2.41 -2.15 -14.00
N PHE A 58 1.85 -3.13 -14.70
CA PHE A 58 1.50 -4.43 -14.11
C PHE A 58 2.71 -5.37 -13.94
N SER A 59 3.87 -5.01 -14.47
CA SER A 59 5.09 -5.77 -14.26
C SER A 59 6.25 -4.87 -13.86
N LYS A 60 7.11 -5.40 -13.00
CA LYS A 60 8.35 -4.76 -12.58
C LYS A 60 9.26 -4.44 -13.77
N ALA A 61 9.36 -5.37 -14.72
CA ALA A 61 10.20 -5.22 -15.90
C ALA A 61 9.74 -4.08 -16.81
N GLU A 62 8.44 -3.92 -17.00
CA GLU A 62 7.88 -2.82 -17.81
C GLU A 62 8.10 -1.46 -17.14
N ALA A 63 7.86 -1.35 -15.84
CA ALA A 63 8.15 -0.13 -15.09
C ALA A 63 9.63 0.28 -15.22
N GLN A 64 10.55 -0.66 -15.08
CA GLN A 64 11.98 -0.43 -15.22
C GLN A 64 12.37 -0.03 -16.65
N LYS A 65 11.84 -0.73 -17.63
CA LYS A 65 12.06 -0.40 -19.06
C LYS A 65 11.59 1.00 -19.38
N ARG A 66 10.43 1.40 -18.87
CA ARG A 66 9.90 2.75 -19.08
C ARG A 66 10.77 3.80 -18.39
N ALA A 67 11.19 3.57 -17.17
CA ALA A 67 12.07 4.49 -16.45
C ALA A 67 13.39 4.72 -17.19
N LEU A 68 14.01 3.67 -17.71
CA LEU A 68 15.24 3.76 -18.52
C LEU A 68 14.99 4.52 -19.83
N ALA A 69 13.90 4.24 -20.53
CA ALA A 69 13.55 4.92 -21.77
C ALA A 69 13.30 6.43 -21.55
N GLU A 70 12.67 6.81 -20.45
CA GLU A 70 12.44 8.22 -20.10
C GLU A 70 13.71 8.95 -19.66
N CYS A 71 14.66 8.25 -19.05
CA CYS A 71 15.94 8.82 -18.65
C CYS A 71 16.78 9.28 -19.86
N LYS A 72 16.67 8.63 -20.99
CA LYS A 72 17.33 8.99 -22.27
C LYS A 72 18.83 9.23 -22.12
N ALA A 73 19.51 8.37 -21.39
CA ALA A 73 20.94 8.42 -21.19
C ALA A 73 21.55 7.02 -21.26
N ASP A 74 22.71 6.90 -21.91
CA ASP A 74 23.34 5.59 -22.15
C ASP A 74 23.83 4.91 -20.87
N ASP A 75 24.15 5.71 -19.84
CA ASP A 75 24.56 5.22 -18.52
C ASP A 75 23.41 5.14 -17.52
N ALA A 76 22.16 5.26 -17.97
CA ALA A 76 21.00 5.22 -17.11
C ALA A 76 20.92 3.89 -16.37
N LYS A 77 20.68 3.95 -15.06
CA LYS A 77 20.47 2.77 -14.21
C LYS A 77 19.18 2.92 -13.42
N VAL A 78 18.47 1.82 -13.24
CA VAL A 78 17.33 1.78 -12.32
C VAL A 78 17.87 1.93 -10.90
N VAL A 79 17.46 2.97 -10.20
CA VAL A 79 17.88 3.24 -8.82
C VAL A 79 16.85 2.79 -7.80
N GLY A 80 15.59 2.68 -8.18
CA GLY A 80 14.53 2.19 -7.30
C GLY A 80 13.37 1.58 -8.07
N THR A 81 12.78 0.53 -7.50
CA THR A 81 11.56 -0.10 -8.01
C THR A 81 10.69 -0.50 -6.83
N VAL A 82 9.42 -0.18 -6.87
CA VAL A 82 8.47 -0.46 -5.81
C VAL A 82 7.17 -1.01 -6.38
N GLY A 83 6.63 -2.02 -5.70
CA GLY A 83 5.25 -2.46 -5.88
C GLY A 83 4.39 -1.97 -4.73
N ASN A 84 3.21 -1.43 -5.02
CA ASN A 84 2.26 -0.96 -4.01
C ASN A 84 2.86 0.06 -3.03
N GLY A 85 3.60 1.06 -3.52
CA GLY A 85 4.23 2.05 -2.67
C GLY A 85 4.75 3.27 -3.41
N TRP A 86 5.48 4.12 -2.69
CA TRP A 86 6.05 5.35 -3.22
C TRP A 86 7.54 5.22 -3.48
N VAL A 87 7.99 5.76 -4.59
CA VAL A 87 9.41 5.97 -4.86
C VAL A 87 9.69 7.47 -5.00
N ALA A 88 10.72 7.96 -4.33
CA ALA A 88 11.18 9.33 -4.44
C ALA A 88 12.66 9.38 -4.80
N LEU A 89 13.03 10.35 -5.63
CA LEU A 89 14.41 10.69 -6.00
C LEU A 89 14.67 12.15 -5.64
N ALA A 90 15.75 12.38 -4.94
CA ALA A 90 16.27 13.71 -4.61
C ALA A 90 17.63 13.92 -5.26
N LEU A 91 17.82 15.08 -5.87
CA LEU A 91 19.07 15.52 -6.47
C LEU A 91 19.53 16.81 -5.83
N GLY A 92 20.84 17.01 -5.74
CA GLY A 92 21.48 18.23 -5.28
C GLY A 92 22.42 18.81 -6.33
N ASP A 93 23.35 19.66 -5.89
CA ASP A 93 24.32 20.33 -6.77
C ASP A 93 25.28 19.36 -7.45
N ASP A 94 25.67 18.30 -6.73
CA ASP A 94 26.51 17.25 -7.26
C ASP A 94 25.66 16.19 -7.96
N LYS A 95 25.72 16.16 -9.28
CA LYS A 95 24.96 15.19 -10.10
C LYS A 95 25.40 13.74 -9.92
N THR A 96 26.60 13.51 -9.36
CA THR A 96 27.06 12.14 -9.05
C THR A 96 26.45 11.60 -7.77
N ALA A 97 25.89 12.48 -6.93
CA ALA A 97 25.29 12.15 -5.65
C ALA A 97 23.78 12.39 -5.66
N TYR A 98 23.05 11.41 -5.26
CA TYR A 98 21.59 11.44 -5.17
C TYR A 98 21.10 10.71 -3.93
N GLY A 99 19.87 10.97 -3.55
CA GLY A 99 19.14 10.20 -2.55
C GLY A 99 17.87 9.62 -3.15
N TYR A 100 17.54 8.40 -2.78
CA TYR A 100 16.26 7.81 -3.15
C TYR A 100 15.67 7.03 -1.98
N CYS A 101 14.38 6.83 -2.02
CA CYS A 101 13.69 6.02 -1.04
C CYS A 101 12.45 5.34 -1.63
N LEU A 102 12.18 4.16 -1.13
CA LEU A 102 10.97 3.40 -1.34
C LEU A 102 10.22 3.35 -0.02
N ALA A 103 8.97 3.79 0.02
CA ALA A 103 8.20 3.84 1.25
C ALA A 103 6.70 3.64 1.02
N ALA A 104 5.98 3.34 2.08
CA ALA A 104 4.53 3.18 2.04
C ALA A 104 3.78 4.51 1.84
N THR A 105 4.39 5.65 2.19
CA THR A 105 3.79 6.97 2.06
C THR A 105 4.70 7.95 1.32
N ALA A 106 4.10 8.92 0.62
CA ALA A 106 4.84 9.98 -0.07
C ALA A 106 5.71 10.79 0.88
N PHE A 107 5.21 11.07 2.08
CA PHE A 107 5.95 11.85 3.07
C PHE A 107 7.24 11.14 3.50
N GLN A 108 7.15 9.85 3.82
CA GLN A 108 8.32 9.05 4.18
C GLN A 108 9.31 8.94 3.03
N ALA A 109 8.83 8.65 1.81
CA ALA A 109 9.68 8.55 0.63
C ALA A 109 10.48 9.84 0.39
N ARG A 110 9.81 11.00 0.42
CA ARG A 110 10.45 12.31 0.25
C ARG A 110 11.43 12.63 1.35
N SER A 111 11.03 12.45 2.61
CA SER A 111 11.87 12.80 3.77
C SER A 111 13.16 11.99 3.77
N ILE A 112 13.11 10.69 3.51
CA ILE A 112 14.28 9.83 3.49
C ILE A 112 15.15 10.13 2.25
N ALA A 113 14.55 10.30 1.07
CA ALA A 113 15.31 10.65 -0.13
C ALA A 113 16.09 11.96 0.04
N LEU A 114 15.47 12.98 0.63
CA LEU A 114 16.16 14.23 0.96
C LEU A 114 17.28 14.04 1.98
N ALA A 115 17.04 13.25 3.03
CA ALA A 115 18.04 12.96 4.05
C ALA A 115 19.25 12.23 3.44
N GLU A 116 19.03 11.24 2.59
CA GLU A 116 20.11 10.50 1.91
C GLU A 116 20.88 11.39 0.92
N CYS A 117 20.20 12.26 0.20
CA CYS A 117 20.83 13.23 -0.68
C CYS A 117 21.74 14.20 0.12
N ARG A 118 21.24 14.75 1.22
CA ARG A 118 21.97 15.73 2.06
C ARG A 118 23.24 15.18 2.71
N LYS A 119 23.34 13.87 2.87
CA LYS A 119 24.57 13.21 3.34
C LYS A 119 25.72 13.29 2.32
N ARG A 120 25.40 13.51 1.04
CA ARG A 120 26.32 13.40 -0.09
C ARG A 120 26.55 14.72 -0.81
N THR A 121 25.55 15.60 -0.83
CA THR A 121 25.59 16.87 -1.56
C THR A 121 24.71 17.92 -0.88
N LYS A 122 24.73 19.14 -1.41
CA LYS A 122 23.94 20.28 -0.90
C LYS A 122 22.78 20.61 -1.85
N ASN A 123 21.90 21.48 -1.38
CA ASN A 123 20.76 22.00 -2.14
C ASN A 123 19.84 20.89 -2.72
N CYS A 124 19.63 19.85 -1.93
CA CYS A 124 18.81 18.71 -2.36
C CYS A 124 17.34 19.09 -2.50
N ALA A 125 16.76 18.71 -3.64
CA ALA A 125 15.34 18.85 -3.93
C ALA A 125 14.77 17.54 -4.48
N ILE A 126 13.50 17.28 -4.21
CA ILE A 126 12.78 16.14 -4.79
C ILE A 126 12.51 16.44 -6.26
N VAL A 127 12.98 15.59 -7.14
CA VAL A 127 12.77 15.68 -8.60
C VAL A 127 11.74 14.66 -9.10
N VAL A 128 11.59 13.53 -8.39
CA VAL A 128 10.56 12.52 -8.66
C VAL A 128 9.96 12.11 -7.33
N CYS A 129 8.66 12.03 -7.28
CA CYS A 129 7.93 11.33 -6.23
C CYS A 129 6.67 10.75 -6.88
N VAL A 130 6.73 9.47 -7.20
CA VAL A 130 5.65 8.79 -7.90
C VAL A 130 5.03 7.74 -7.03
N LEU A 131 3.72 7.73 -7.07
CA LEU A 131 2.83 6.82 -6.40
C LEU A 131 2.49 5.68 -7.35
N TRP A 132 2.38 4.54 -6.74
CA TRP A 132 1.37 3.59 -7.16
C TRP A 132 0.01 4.03 -6.58
N PRO A 133 -1.06 4.18 -7.40
CA PRO A 133 -2.41 4.45 -6.92
C PRO A 133 -3.01 3.29 -6.16
#